data_ebc562ffd82764958b13e1d4f2ac4d7f
#
_entry.id   ebc562ffd82764958b13e1d4f2ac4d7f
#
_cell.length_a   1.000
_cell.length_b   1.000
_cell.length_c   1.000
_cell.angle_alpha   90.00
_cell.angle_beta   90.00
_cell.angle_gamma   90.00
#
_symmetry.space_group_name_H-M   'P 1'
#
loop_
_entity.id
_entity.type
_entity.pdbx_description
1 polymer ?
#
loop_
_entity_poly.entity_id
_entity_poly.type
_entity_poly.pdbx_seq_one_letter_code
_entity_poly.pdbx_strand_id
1 'polypeptide(L)'
;MIPVAILWHYLNARRRRFTDRATLEAWQQRKLGQFRRRVLSKSPWFRRYLRQPLASWPQMDKALMMTHFDAMNTAELRQEMLLACAHRAEQSRDFRPRVGRFSVGLSSGTSGRRGLFVVSPAEQRLWAGTLLAKVLPDGLLAGERVALFLRADNNLYQSVNNRWLSLTFYDLLAAFPPQLARLQAQDPTLIVAPAQVLRALALEVQAGRLTLNVKKAISVAEVLDARDRALLEEVFGNVGEIYQATEGFLGVTCTEGTLHLNEEFIHVEPEWIDERRFIPVITDFTRLTQPIVRYRLDDVLTVRDTPCPCGRTRSGLISSSS
;
A
#
# COMPACT_ATOMS: atom_id res chain seq x y z
N MET A 1 -19.38 -8.79 10.40
CA MET A 1 -19.91 -7.46 9.98
C MET A 1 -18.72 -6.52 9.81
N ILE A 2 -18.61 -5.81 8.67
CA ILE A 2 -17.48 -4.87 8.46
C ILE A 2 -17.58 -3.75 9.52
N PRO A 3 -16.49 -3.43 10.23
CA PRO A 3 -16.49 -2.33 11.19
C PRO A 3 -16.93 -1.01 10.55
N VAL A 4 -17.79 -0.27 11.23
CA VAL A 4 -18.37 1.01 10.73
C VAL A 4 -17.29 1.99 10.24
N ALA A 5 -16.17 2.07 10.94
CA ALA A 5 -15.07 2.94 10.56
C ALA A 5 -14.43 2.53 9.21
N ILE A 6 -14.30 1.23 8.92
CA ILE A 6 -13.78 0.73 7.63
C ILE A 6 -14.77 1.08 6.51
N LEU A 7 -16.07 0.85 6.74
CA LEU A 7 -17.12 1.21 5.79
C LEU A 7 -17.14 2.72 5.51
N TRP A 8 -16.99 3.54 6.53
CA TRP A 8 -16.91 5.00 6.38
C TRP A 8 -15.72 5.43 5.50
N HIS A 9 -14.53 4.87 5.75
CA HIS A 9 -13.35 5.14 4.93
C HIS A 9 -13.51 4.65 3.51
N TYR A 10 -14.12 3.47 3.31
CA TYR A 10 -14.45 2.92 2.01
C TYR A 10 -15.36 3.87 1.21
N LEU A 11 -16.48 4.29 1.79
CA LEU A 11 -17.42 5.18 1.12
C LEU A 11 -16.79 6.55 0.79
N ASN A 12 -16.00 7.10 1.71
CA ASN A 12 -15.30 8.35 1.47
C ASN A 12 -14.26 8.23 0.34
N ALA A 13 -13.52 7.14 0.28
CA ALA A 13 -12.54 6.91 -0.79
C ALA A 13 -13.22 6.72 -2.15
N ARG A 14 -14.37 6.00 -2.21
CA ARG A 14 -15.17 5.82 -3.43
C ARG A 14 -15.78 7.13 -3.96
N ARG A 15 -16.25 7.99 -3.05
CA ARG A 15 -16.91 9.25 -3.41
C ARG A 15 -15.94 10.37 -3.76
N ARG A 16 -14.67 10.26 -3.30
CA ARG A 16 -13.70 11.34 -3.51
C ARG A 16 -13.22 11.38 -4.95
N ARG A 17 -13.60 12.44 -5.63
CA ARG A 17 -13.17 12.76 -6.98
C ARG A 17 -12.65 14.19 -7.02
N PHE A 18 -11.69 14.44 -7.88
CA PHE A 18 -11.17 15.78 -8.15
C PHE A 18 -11.42 16.07 -9.63
N THR A 19 -11.99 17.22 -9.93
CA THR A 19 -12.34 17.63 -11.29
C THR A 19 -11.11 18.07 -12.09
N ASP A 20 -10.12 18.63 -11.37
CA ASP A 20 -8.93 19.20 -11.95
C ASP A 20 -7.75 19.19 -10.95
N ARG A 21 -6.57 19.52 -11.44
CA ARG A 21 -5.33 19.55 -10.65
C ARG A 21 -5.38 20.58 -9.52
N ALA A 22 -5.94 21.75 -9.78
CA ALA A 22 -6.02 22.82 -8.79
C ALA A 22 -6.88 22.42 -7.58
N THR A 23 -8.01 21.73 -7.83
CA THR A 23 -8.87 21.19 -6.76
C THR A 23 -8.13 20.14 -5.89
N LEU A 24 -7.34 19.28 -6.50
CA LEU A 24 -6.52 18.31 -5.79
C LEU A 24 -5.44 19.00 -4.95
N GLU A 25 -4.74 19.98 -5.50
CA GLU A 25 -3.70 20.73 -4.79
C GLU A 25 -4.28 21.53 -3.61
N ALA A 26 -5.41 22.18 -3.80
CA ALA A 26 -6.11 22.85 -2.70
C ALA A 26 -6.52 21.87 -1.58
N TRP A 27 -6.93 20.65 -1.93
CA TRP A 27 -7.17 19.59 -0.97
C TRP A 27 -5.89 19.19 -0.22
N GLN A 28 -4.77 18.97 -0.92
CA GLN A 28 -3.49 18.62 -0.33
C GLN A 28 -2.99 19.71 0.62
N GLN A 29 -3.05 20.98 0.23
CA GLN A 29 -2.65 22.10 1.09
C GLN A 29 -3.47 22.14 2.39
N ARG A 30 -4.77 21.95 2.29
CA ARG A 30 -5.66 21.88 3.45
C ARG A 30 -5.30 20.69 4.36
N LYS A 31 -5.04 19.51 3.77
CA LYS A 31 -4.64 18.30 4.50
C LYS A 31 -3.28 18.45 5.16
N LEU A 32 -2.31 19.00 4.46
CA LEU A 32 -0.99 19.31 5.00
C LEU A 32 -1.09 20.27 6.20
N GLY A 33 -1.88 21.33 6.08
CA GLY A 33 -2.12 22.25 7.18
C GLY A 33 -2.75 21.59 8.41
N GLN A 34 -3.70 20.66 8.20
CA GLN A 34 -4.29 19.88 9.28
C GLN A 34 -3.28 18.91 9.91
N PHE A 35 -2.50 18.21 9.08
CA PHE A 35 -1.47 17.28 9.49
C PHE A 35 -0.40 17.97 10.34
N ARG A 36 0.11 19.12 9.91
CA ARG A 36 1.06 19.94 10.68
C ARG A 36 0.52 20.31 12.05
N ARG A 37 -0.73 20.81 12.12
CA ARG A 37 -1.32 21.28 13.39
C ARG A 37 -1.69 20.16 14.35
N ARG A 38 -2.23 19.03 13.85
CA ARG A 38 -2.85 17.97 14.69
C ARG A 38 -1.93 16.79 14.95
N VAL A 39 -0.97 16.54 14.05
CA VAL A 39 -0.09 15.37 14.10
C VAL A 39 1.35 15.78 14.35
N LEU A 40 1.95 16.55 13.45
CA LEU A 40 3.38 16.87 13.53
C LEU A 40 3.72 17.73 14.74
N SER A 41 2.76 18.50 15.28
CA SER A 41 2.92 19.23 16.53
C SER A 41 3.17 18.34 17.76
N LYS A 42 2.78 17.06 17.68
CA LYS A 42 3.00 16.08 18.76
C LYS A 42 4.37 15.41 18.70
N SER A 43 5.02 15.46 17.55
CA SER A 43 6.36 14.91 17.38
C SER A 43 7.43 15.90 17.85
N PRO A 44 8.31 15.55 18.78
CA PRO A 44 9.44 16.41 19.20
C PRO A 44 10.36 16.78 18.04
N TRP A 45 10.53 15.88 17.06
CA TRP A 45 11.33 16.13 15.87
C TRP A 45 10.69 17.17 14.95
N PHE A 46 9.43 16.93 14.50
CA PHE A 46 8.79 17.77 13.50
C PHE A 46 8.32 19.12 14.06
N ARG A 47 8.05 19.21 15.35
CA ARG A 47 7.63 20.46 16.01
C ARG A 47 8.60 21.62 15.77
N ARG A 48 9.89 21.33 15.58
CA ARG A 48 10.94 22.33 15.31
C ARG A 48 10.75 23.07 13.98
N TYR A 49 10.12 22.43 13.00
CA TYR A 49 9.98 22.92 11.63
C TYR A 49 8.61 23.52 11.32
N LEU A 50 7.64 23.47 12.24
CA LEU A 50 6.25 23.85 11.97
C LEU A 50 6.05 25.27 11.44
N ARG A 51 6.96 26.20 11.74
CA ARG A 51 6.91 27.59 11.27
C ARG A 51 7.54 27.79 9.90
N GLN A 52 8.24 26.79 9.38
CA GLN A 52 8.95 26.86 8.10
C GLN A 52 8.07 26.28 6.98
N PRO A 53 8.28 26.69 5.71
CA PRO A 53 7.69 26.02 4.54
C PRO A 53 8.10 24.55 4.50
N LEU A 54 7.21 23.65 4.00
CA LEU A 54 7.51 22.22 3.93
C LEU A 54 8.78 21.95 3.09
N ALA A 55 8.95 22.65 1.99
CA ALA A 55 10.09 22.49 1.09
C ALA A 55 11.47 22.74 1.74
N SER A 56 11.51 23.49 2.85
CA SER A 56 12.76 23.74 3.61
C SER A 56 13.04 22.70 4.69
N TRP A 57 12.12 21.75 4.91
CA TRP A 57 12.35 20.70 5.91
C TRP A 57 13.38 19.70 5.37
N PRO A 58 14.16 19.05 6.24
CA PRO A 58 15.09 18.03 5.79
C PRO A 58 14.34 16.89 5.05
N GLN A 59 14.92 16.41 3.99
CA GLN A 59 14.50 15.16 3.41
C GLN A 59 14.85 14.02 4.36
N MET A 60 13.96 13.03 4.41
CA MET A 60 14.11 11.87 5.25
C MET A 60 14.38 10.64 4.38
N ASP A 61 15.16 9.76 4.93
CA ASP A 61 15.36 8.40 4.45
C ASP A 61 15.18 7.39 5.60
N LYS A 62 15.35 6.14 5.30
CA LYS A 62 15.27 5.04 6.28
C LYS A 62 16.30 5.19 7.40
N ALA A 63 17.52 5.61 7.07
CA ALA A 63 18.60 5.73 8.05
C ALA A 63 18.31 6.85 9.06
N LEU A 64 17.93 8.03 8.56
CA LEU A 64 17.58 9.18 9.39
C LEU A 64 16.34 8.88 10.24
N MET A 65 15.32 8.26 9.67
CA MET A 65 14.11 7.87 10.39
C MET A 65 14.42 6.87 11.51
N MET A 66 15.26 5.88 11.27
CA MET A 66 15.65 4.91 12.29
C MET A 66 16.51 5.54 13.38
N THR A 67 17.44 6.45 13.04
CA THR A 67 18.29 7.16 14.02
C THR A 67 17.47 8.01 14.98
N HIS A 68 16.40 8.62 14.50
CA HIS A 68 15.60 9.58 15.26
C HIS A 68 14.17 9.11 15.56
N PHE A 69 13.89 7.81 15.42
CA PHE A 69 12.56 7.23 15.55
C PHE A 69 11.81 7.67 16.81
N ASP A 70 12.46 7.62 17.97
CA ASP A 70 11.87 7.97 19.27
C ASP A 70 11.37 9.43 19.31
N ALA A 71 12.11 10.35 18.66
CA ALA A 71 11.72 11.75 18.58
C ALA A 71 10.74 12.05 17.44
N MET A 72 10.68 11.19 16.41
CA MET A 72 9.81 11.39 15.23
C MET A 72 8.38 10.90 15.44
N ASN A 73 8.19 9.81 16.18
CA ASN A 73 6.83 9.29 16.38
C ASN A 73 6.00 10.20 17.30
N THR A 74 4.68 10.09 17.21
CA THR A 74 3.72 10.93 17.93
C THR A 74 3.11 10.25 19.15
N ALA A 75 3.56 9.05 19.48
CA ALA A 75 2.95 8.19 20.49
C ALA A 75 3.94 7.77 21.59
N GLU A 76 5.08 8.47 21.68
CA GLU A 76 6.12 8.24 22.70
C GLU A 76 6.64 6.79 22.72
N LEU A 77 6.66 6.16 21.55
CA LEU A 77 7.11 4.79 21.39
C LEU A 77 8.64 4.73 21.33
N ARG A 78 9.19 3.70 21.95
CA ARG A 78 10.64 3.45 21.96
C ARG A 78 11.00 2.42 20.90
N GLN A 79 11.94 2.78 20.03
CA GLN A 79 12.40 1.95 18.92
C GLN A 79 12.87 0.57 19.39
N GLU A 80 13.64 0.52 20.45
CA GLU A 80 14.17 -0.73 21.00
C GLU A 80 13.07 -1.74 21.34
N MET A 81 11.99 -1.29 22.02
CA MET A 81 10.86 -2.16 22.36
C MET A 81 10.13 -2.68 21.12
N LEU A 82 9.98 -1.82 20.12
CA LEU A 82 9.29 -2.17 18.86
C LEU A 82 10.12 -3.16 18.06
N LEU A 83 11.44 -2.96 17.94
CA LEU A 83 12.36 -3.89 17.28
C LEU A 83 12.36 -5.24 17.97
N ALA A 84 12.48 -5.27 19.31
CA ALA A 84 12.43 -6.51 20.07
C ALA A 84 11.12 -7.28 19.87
N CYS A 85 9.98 -6.57 19.79
CA CYS A 85 8.68 -7.16 19.48
C CYS A 85 8.64 -7.73 18.07
N ALA A 86 9.07 -6.97 17.06
CA ALA A 86 9.06 -7.38 15.67
C ALA A 86 9.99 -8.58 15.40
N HIS A 87 11.19 -8.60 15.95
CA HIS A 87 12.12 -9.73 15.82
C HIS A 87 11.60 -11.02 16.47
N ARG A 88 11.01 -10.93 17.68
CA ARG A 88 10.36 -12.10 18.29
C ARG A 88 9.22 -12.64 17.43
N ALA A 89 8.41 -11.75 16.87
CA ALA A 89 7.30 -12.13 16.02
C ALA A 89 7.76 -12.86 14.75
N GLU A 90 8.84 -12.43 14.13
CA GLU A 90 9.41 -13.14 12.98
C GLU A 90 9.93 -14.53 13.33
N GLN A 91 10.64 -14.67 14.46
CA GLN A 91 11.16 -15.95 14.92
C GLN A 91 10.05 -16.95 15.28
N SER A 92 8.99 -16.47 15.91
CA SER A 92 7.85 -17.31 16.32
C SER A 92 6.77 -17.44 15.24
N ARG A 93 6.92 -16.73 14.09
CA ARG A 93 5.87 -16.57 13.06
C ARG A 93 4.54 -16.05 13.63
N ASP A 94 4.62 -15.19 14.64
CA ASP A 94 3.46 -14.46 15.12
C ASP A 94 3.16 -13.31 14.13
N PHE A 95 2.07 -13.43 13.42
CA PHE A 95 1.63 -12.42 12.46
C PHE A 95 0.88 -11.24 13.09
N ARG A 96 0.88 -11.14 14.43
CA ARG A 96 0.13 -10.13 15.18
C ARG A 96 0.98 -9.33 16.16
N PRO A 97 2.25 -8.98 15.83
CA PRO A 97 3.10 -8.27 16.78
C PRO A 97 2.49 -6.92 17.15
N ARG A 98 2.40 -6.69 18.46
CA ARG A 98 1.87 -5.44 19.01
C ARG A 98 2.68 -4.97 20.20
N VAL A 99 2.80 -3.63 20.28
CA VAL A 99 3.23 -2.94 21.50
C VAL A 99 2.08 -2.04 21.94
N GLY A 100 1.46 -2.37 23.05
CA GLY A 100 0.19 -1.80 23.45
C GLY A 100 -0.88 -1.99 22.36
N ARG A 101 -1.48 -0.89 21.89
CA ARG A 101 -2.49 -0.91 20.82
C ARG A 101 -1.90 -0.87 19.41
N PHE A 102 -0.60 -0.64 19.25
CA PHE A 102 0.04 -0.42 17.96
C PHE A 102 0.52 -1.73 17.34
N SER A 103 0.23 -1.94 16.08
CA SER A 103 0.83 -3.01 15.29
C SER A 103 2.22 -2.61 14.83
N VAL A 104 3.13 -3.55 14.87
CA VAL A 104 4.56 -3.36 14.61
C VAL A 104 5.00 -4.31 13.50
N GLY A 105 5.96 -3.93 12.70
CA GLY A 105 6.57 -4.81 11.71
C GLY A 105 7.88 -4.25 11.18
N LEU A 106 8.56 -5.08 10.39
CA LEU A 106 9.81 -4.71 9.71
C LEU A 106 9.63 -4.72 8.20
N SER A 107 10.33 -3.83 7.53
CA SER A 107 10.40 -3.85 6.06
C SER A 107 11.17 -5.08 5.56
N SER A 108 10.98 -5.46 4.29
CA SER A 108 11.66 -6.60 3.67
C SER A 108 13.20 -6.51 3.68
N GLY A 109 13.75 -5.30 3.74
CA GLY A 109 15.19 -5.09 3.88
C GLY A 109 16.01 -5.32 2.60
N THR A 110 15.41 -5.18 1.43
CA THR A 110 16.08 -5.32 0.13
C THR A 110 17.32 -4.43 -0.02
N SER A 111 17.37 -3.30 0.67
CA SER A 111 18.52 -2.37 0.71
C SER A 111 19.54 -2.65 1.84
N GLY A 112 19.52 -3.85 2.43
CA GLY A 112 20.46 -4.26 3.51
C GLY A 112 20.15 -3.71 4.90
N ARG A 113 19.28 -2.71 5.04
CA ARG A 113 18.80 -2.17 6.32
C ARG A 113 17.29 -2.28 6.42
N ARG A 114 16.81 -2.95 7.45
CA ARG A 114 15.38 -3.13 7.70
C ARG A 114 14.81 -1.91 8.43
N GLY A 115 13.73 -1.34 7.88
CA GLY A 115 12.98 -0.28 8.53
C GLY A 115 11.92 -0.83 9.46
N LEU A 116 11.70 -0.15 10.56
CA LEU A 116 10.60 -0.39 11.48
C LEU A 116 9.37 0.37 11.00
N PHE A 117 8.19 -0.25 11.02
CA PHE A 117 6.95 0.46 10.88
C PHE A 117 6.01 0.20 12.05
N VAL A 118 5.25 1.21 12.41
CA VAL A 118 4.25 1.15 13.46
C VAL A 118 2.98 1.88 13.04
N VAL A 119 1.83 1.25 13.28
CA VAL A 119 0.53 1.80 12.91
C VAL A 119 -0.50 1.59 14.03
N SER A 120 -1.33 2.59 14.25
CA SER A 120 -2.46 2.52 15.18
C SER A 120 -3.65 1.78 14.56
N PRO A 121 -4.62 1.31 15.37
CA PRO A 121 -5.86 0.74 14.86
C PRO A 121 -6.67 1.69 13.97
N ALA A 122 -6.56 3.01 14.17
CA ALA A 122 -7.24 4.00 13.34
C ALA A 122 -6.63 4.08 11.94
N GLU A 123 -5.29 4.08 11.85
CA GLU A 123 -4.55 4.04 10.58
C GLU A 123 -4.84 2.75 9.81
N GLN A 124 -4.89 1.60 10.50
CA GLN A 124 -5.24 0.31 9.89
C GLN A 124 -6.64 0.32 9.28
N ARG A 125 -7.65 0.87 10.00
CA ARG A 125 -9.02 0.96 9.48
C ARG A 125 -9.13 1.90 8.28
N LEU A 126 -8.42 3.02 8.30
CA LEU A 126 -8.34 3.95 7.17
C LEU A 126 -7.72 3.26 5.96
N TRP A 127 -6.58 2.61 6.15
CA TRP A 127 -5.90 1.87 5.09
C TRP A 127 -6.78 0.76 4.50
N ALA A 128 -7.42 -0.06 5.35
CA ALA A 128 -8.30 -1.14 4.90
C ALA A 128 -9.48 -0.61 4.07
N GLY A 129 -10.18 0.40 4.57
CA GLY A 129 -11.32 0.98 3.85
C GLY A 129 -10.90 1.59 2.51
N THR A 130 -9.76 2.27 2.47
CA THR A 130 -9.22 2.87 1.25
C THR A 130 -8.79 1.82 0.24
N LEU A 131 -8.07 0.79 0.69
CA LEU A 131 -7.62 -0.31 -0.16
C LEU A 131 -8.82 -1.02 -0.80
N LEU A 132 -9.79 -1.44 0.01
CA LEU A 132 -11.01 -2.09 -0.49
C LEU A 132 -11.75 -1.22 -1.51
N ALA A 133 -11.82 0.10 -1.30
CA ALA A 133 -12.49 1.04 -2.21
C ALA A 133 -11.82 1.12 -3.59
N LYS A 134 -10.51 0.90 -3.66
CA LYS A 134 -9.70 1.05 -4.87
C LYS A 134 -9.43 -0.27 -5.58
N VAL A 135 -9.45 -1.38 -4.86
CA VAL A 135 -9.01 -2.68 -5.33
C VAL A 135 -10.16 -3.58 -5.77
N LEU A 136 -11.28 -3.56 -5.03
CA LEU A 136 -12.43 -4.41 -5.35
C LEU A 136 -13.07 -3.98 -6.67
N PRO A 137 -13.20 -4.88 -7.67
CA PRO A 137 -13.77 -4.54 -8.98
C PRO A 137 -15.21 -4.07 -8.87
N ASP A 138 -16.07 -4.86 -8.23
CA ASP A 138 -17.53 -4.62 -8.18
C ASP A 138 -17.99 -4.07 -6.80
N GLY A 139 -17.08 -3.91 -5.85
CA GLY A 139 -17.33 -3.33 -4.54
C GLY A 139 -17.65 -4.33 -3.43
N LEU A 140 -18.02 -3.82 -2.25
CA LEU A 140 -18.12 -4.62 -1.02
C LEU A 140 -19.26 -5.64 -1.00
N LEU A 141 -20.28 -5.48 -1.84
CA LEU A 141 -21.50 -6.31 -1.82
C LEU A 141 -21.57 -7.29 -3.00
N ALA A 142 -20.51 -7.41 -3.79
CA ALA A 142 -20.49 -8.19 -5.01
C ALA A 142 -20.17 -9.68 -4.80
N GLY A 143 -19.97 -10.12 -3.56
CA GLY A 143 -19.63 -11.52 -3.28
C GLY A 143 -18.16 -11.86 -3.60
N GLU A 144 -17.26 -10.90 -3.42
CA GLU A 144 -15.85 -11.07 -3.80
C GLU A 144 -15.13 -12.07 -2.89
N ARG A 145 -14.44 -13.01 -3.51
CA ARG A 145 -13.55 -13.99 -2.87
C ARG A 145 -12.11 -13.63 -3.21
N VAL A 146 -11.40 -13.12 -2.22
CA VAL A 146 -10.03 -12.59 -2.41
C VAL A 146 -9.01 -13.60 -1.90
N ALA A 147 -8.08 -14.01 -2.75
CA ALA A 147 -6.89 -14.75 -2.37
C ALA A 147 -5.72 -13.78 -2.18
N LEU A 148 -5.13 -13.77 -0.97
CA LEU A 148 -4.02 -12.90 -0.62
C LEU A 148 -2.76 -13.73 -0.39
N PHE A 149 -1.79 -13.65 -1.30
CA PHE A 149 -0.49 -14.29 -1.16
C PHE A 149 0.49 -13.32 -0.52
N LEU A 150 0.77 -13.48 0.76
CA LEU A 150 1.62 -12.60 1.54
C LEU A 150 2.59 -13.39 2.42
N ARG A 151 3.67 -12.73 2.86
CA ARG A 151 4.65 -13.34 3.81
C ARG A 151 4.11 -13.44 5.24
N ALA A 152 3.11 -12.63 5.57
CA ALA A 152 2.52 -12.58 6.90
C ALA A 152 1.01 -12.30 6.81
N ASP A 153 0.22 -13.00 7.61
CA ASP A 153 -1.20 -12.72 7.82
C ASP A 153 -1.35 -11.46 8.69
N ASN A 154 -2.52 -10.85 8.62
CA ASN A 154 -2.87 -9.72 9.47
C ASN A 154 -4.33 -9.84 9.91
N ASN A 155 -4.57 -9.60 11.21
CA ASN A 155 -5.92 -9.55 11.78
C ASN A 155 -6.89 -8.64 11.03
N LEU A 156 -6.36 -7.65 10.32
CA LEU A 156 -7.16 -6.72 9.55
C LEU A 156 -7.92 -7.44 8.43
N TYR A 157 -7.29 -8.39 7.74
CA TYR A 157 -7.93 -9.17 6.68
C TYR A 157 -9.09 -10.00 7.19
N GLN A 158 -8.92 -10.62 8.36
CA GLN A 158 -10.00 -11.41 8.98
C GLN A 158 -11.16 -10.54 9.46
N SER A 159 -10.89 -9.30 9.87
CA SER A 159 -11.91 -8.39 10.41
C SER A 159 -12.93 -7.89 9.38
N VAL A 160 -12.63 -8.02 8.08
CA VAL A 160 -13.53 -7.58 6.99
C VAL A 160 -14.30 -8.74 6.37
N ASN A 161 -14.03 -9.99 6.76
CA ASN A 161 -14.74 -11.17 6.27
C ASN A 161 -16.22 -11.13 6.66
N ASN A 162 -17.09 -11.37 5.68
CA ASN A 162 -18.53 -11.45 5.85
C ASN A 162 -19.14 -12.23 4.67
N ARG A 163 -20.47 -12.34 4.60
CA ARG A 163 -21.16 -13.08 3.52
C ARG A 163 -20.92 -12.53 2.12
N TRP A 164 -20.47 -11.31 1.96
CA TRP A 164 -20.27 -10.62 0.68
C TRP A 164 -18.79 -10.42 0.31
N LEU A 165 -17.89 -10.60 1.27
CA LEU A 165 -16.46 -10.43 1.07
C LEU A 165 -15.72 -11.47 1.91
N SER A 166 -14.97 -12.34 1.28
CA SER A 166 -14.07 -13.27 1.94
C SER A 166 -12.63 -13.01 1.53
N LEU A 167 -11.75 -12.88 2.50
CA LEU A 167 -10.30 -12.79 2.28
C LEU A 167 -9.65 -14.04 2.85
N THR A 168 -8.94 -14.78 2.01
CA THR A 168 -8.21 -15.98 2.39
C THR A 168 -6.72 -15.73 2.22
N PHE A 169 -5.98 -15.94 3.30
CA PHE A 169 -4.53 -15.80 3.31
C PHE A 169 -3.85 -17.07 2.79
N TYR A 170 -2.86 -16.89 1.92
CA TYR A 170 -1.96 -17.88 1.39
C TYR A 170 -0.53 -17.50 1.77
N ASP A 171 0.15 -18.38 2.49
CA ASP A 171 1.50 -18.11 3.00
C ASP A 171 2.55 -18.32 1.90
N LEU A 172 3.25 -17.26 1.53
CA LEU A 172 4.32 -17.31 0.52
C LEU A 172 5.50 -18.23 0.90
N LEU A 173 5.63 -18.58 2.18
CA LEU A 173 6.69 -19.45 2.66
C LEU A 173 6.26 -20.92 2.77
N ALA A 174 4.99 -21.21 2.55
CA ALA A 174 4.47 -22.58 2.51
C ALA A 174 4.67 -23.24 1.14
N ALA A 175 4.67 -24.56 1.11
CA ALA A 175 4.76 -25.32 -0.14
C ALA A 175 3.64 -24.93 -1.12
N PHE A 176 3.99 -24.71 -2.38
CA PHE A 176 3.07 -24.21 -3.41
C PHE A 176 1.99 -25.25 -3.82
N PRO A 177 2.32 -26.54 -4.07
CA PRO A 177 1.33 -27.49 -4.56
C PRO A 177 0.10 -27.67 -3.67
N PRO A 178 0.18 -27.81 -2.34
CA PRO A 178 -1.02 -27.88 -1.50
C PRO A 178 -1.88 -26.62 -1.54
N GLN A 179 -1.27 -25.46 -1.83
CA GLN A 179 -2.00 -24.20 -1.95
C GLN A 179 -2.83 -24.12 -3.23
N LEU A 180 -2.41 -24.78 -4.33
CA LEU A 180 -3.17 -24.81 -5.58
C LEU A 180 -4.53 -25.48 -5.41
N ALA A 181 -4.59 -26.64 -4.76
CA ALA A 181 -5.86 -27.34 -4.49
C ALA A 181 -6.79 -26.48 -3.61
N ARG A 182 -6.24 -25.81 -2.60
CA ARG A 182 -6.99 -24.90 -1.74
C ARG A 182 -7.48 -23.68 -2.51
N LEU A 183 -6.67 -23.13 -3.41
CA LEU A 183 -7.02 -21.99 -4.27
C LEU A 183 -8.14 -22.34 -5.23
N GLN A 184 -8.05 -23.51 -5.87
CA GLN A 184 -9.10 -24.00 -6.76
C GLN A 184 -10.42 -24.22 -6.01
N ALA A 185 -10.39 -24.79 -4.81
CA ALA A 185 -11.57 -24.94 -3.97
C ALA A 185 -12.18 -23.61 -3.50
N GLN A 186 -11.36 -22.57 -3.29
CA GLN A 186 -11.84 -21.23 -2.99
C GLN A 186 -12.49 -20.55 -4.18
N ASP A 187 -12.02 -20.83 -5.41
CA ASP A 187 -12.39 -20.17 -6.67
C ASP A 187 -12.42 -18.64 -6.53
N PRO A 188 -11.25 -18.00 -6.34
CA PRO A 188 -11.19 -16.58 -6.03
C PRO A 188 -11.64 -15.72 -7.23
N THR A 189 -12.37 -14.64 -6.94
CA THR A 189 -12.69 -13.61 -7.94
C THR A 189 -11.59 -12.56 -8.07
N LEU A 190 -10.75 -12.45 -7.05
CA LEU A 190 -9.61 -11.53 -7.00
C LEU A 190 -8.39 -12.23 -6.40
N ILE A 191 -7.26 -12.17 -7.11
CA ILE A 191 -5.97 -12.64 -6.59
C ILE A 191 -5.06 -11.44 -6.37
N VAL A 192 -4.46 -11.34 -5.19
CA VAL A 192 -3.44 -10.34 -4.84
C VAL A 192 -2.18 -11.08 -4.44
N ALA A 193 -1.13 -10.97 -5.24
CA ALA A 193 0.10 -11.73 -5.04
C ALA A 193 1.32 -11.00 -5.65
N PRO A 194 2.55 -11.34 -5.25
CA PRO A 194 3.76 -10.94 -5.97
C PRO A 194 3.73 -11.43 -7.42
N ALA A 195 4.41 -10.69 -8.31
CA ALA A 195 4.44 -10.99 -9.76
C ALA A 195 4.87 -12.42 -10.06
N GLN A 196 5.90 -12.92 -9.36
CA GLN A 196 6.38 -14.30 -9.50
C GLN A 196 5.30 -15.36 -9.18
N VAL A 197 4.49 -15.12 -8.16
CA VAL A 197 3.39 -16.02 -7.77
C VAL A 197 2.28 -15.97 -8.81
N LEU A 198 1.89 -14.77 -9.26
CA LEU A 198 0.88 -14.63 -10.32
C LEU A 198 1.33 -15.33 -11.60
N ARG A 199 2.61 -15.20 -11.99
CA ARG A 199 3.19 -15.92 -13.11
C ARG A 199 3.10 -17.43 -12.93
N ALA A 200 3.48 -17.93 -11.75
CA ALA A 200 3.40 -19.36 -11.48
C ALA A 200 1.95 -19.88 -11.59
N LEU A 201 0.97 -19.14 -11.04
CA LEU A 201 -0.46 -19.48 -11.17
C LEU A 201 -0.94 -19.44 -12.63
N ALA A 202 -0.51 -18.45 -13.40
CA ALA A 202 -0.86 -18.35 -14.83
C ALA A 202 -0.35 -19.54 -15.62
N LEU A 203 0.88 -19.99 -15.38
CA LEU A 203 1.44 -21.17 -16.02
C LEU A 203 0.69 -22.47 -15.64
N GLU A 204 0.22 -22.59 -14.40
CA GLU A 204 -0.62 -23.74 -13.98
C GLU A 204 -1.98 -23.72 -14.69
N VAL A 205 -2.57 -22.54 -14.90
CA VAL A 205 -3.82 -22.39 -15.66
C VAL A 205 -3.62 -22.73 -17.14
N GLN A 206 -2.57 -22.20 -17.79
CA GLN A 206 -2.26 -22.53 -19.19
C GLN A 206 -1.99 -24.02 -19.40
N ALA A 207 -1.37 -24.67 -18.43
CA ALA A 207 -1.11 -26.12 -18.48
C ALA A 207 -2.35 -26.97 -18.17
N GLY A 208 -3.51 -26.38 -17.89
CA GLY A 208 -4.75 -27.09 -17.56
C GLY A 208 -4.74 -27.79 -16.19
N ARG A 209 -3.74 -27.51 -15.33
CA ARG A 209 -3.64 -28.10 -13.98
C ARG A 209 -4.40 -27.30 -12.92
N LEU A 210 -4.80 -26.07 -13.22
CA LEU A 210 -5.55 -25.18 -12.36
C LEU A 210 -6.66 -24.48 -13.15
N THR A 211 -7.88 -24.49 -12.62
CA THR A 211 -9.02 -23.76 -13.21
C THR A 211 -9.51 -22.72 -12.22
N LEU A 212 -9.55 -21.45 -12.65
CA LEU A 212 -9.95 -20.31 -11.81
C LEU A 212 -10.84 -19.34 -12.61
N ASN A 213 -11.83 -18.76 -11.94
CA ASN A 213 -12.72 -17.72 -12.50
C ASN A 213 -12.35 -16.33 -11.95
N VAL A 214 -11.15 -15.86 -12.24
CA VAL A 214 -10.60 -14.61 -11.71
C VAL A 214 -11.16 -13.42 -12.50
N LYS A 215 -11.77 -12.45 -11.81
CA LYS A 215 -12.19 -11.16 -12.39
C LYS A 215 -11.02 -10.19 -12.50
N LYS A 216 -10.06 -10.28 -11.57
CA LYS A 216 -8.91 -9.40 -11.53
C LYS A 216 -7.72 -10.05 -10.81
N ALA A 217 -6.54 -9.95 -11.40
CA ALA A 217 -5.26 -10.26 -10.75
C ALA A 217 -4.53 -8.95 -10.40
N ILE A 218 -3.94 -8.87 -9.21
CA ILE A 218 -3.23 -7.68 -8.74
C ILE A 218 -1.82 -8.05 -8.28
N SER A 219 -0.83 -7.48 -8.95
CA SER A 219 0.56 -7.58 -8.55
C SER A 219 0.88 -6.63 -7.40
N VAL A 220 1.63 -7.12 -6.41
CA VAL A 220 2.08 -6.35 -5.24
C VAL A 220 3.52 -6.69 -4.89
N ALA A 221 4.19 -5.78 -4.21
CA ALA A 221 5.53 -5.95 -3.62
C ALA A 221 6.69 -6.21 -4.59
N GLU A 222 6.44 -6.32 -5.87
CA GLU A 222 7.43 -6.53 -6.93
C GLU A 222 7.04 -5.71 -8.16
N VAL A 223 8.03 -5.37 -8.96
CA VAL A 223 7.79 -4.75 -10.27
C VAL A 223 7.18 -5.81 -11.20
N LEU A 224 6.08 -5.49 -11.85
CA LEU A 224 5.48 -6.34 -12.88
C LEU A 224 6.09 -5.96 -14.24
N ASP A 225 7.00 -6.78 -14.75
CA ASP A 225 7.59 -6.55 -16.05
C ASP A 225 6.59 -6.75 -17.20
N ALA A 226 6.97 -6.26 -18.40
CA ALA A 226 6.06 -6.27 -19.55
C ALA A 226 5.72 -7.69 -20.05
N ARG A 227 6.62 -8.67 -19.88
CA ARG A 227 6.38 -10.07 -20.31
C ARG A 227 5.42 -10.76 -19.38
N ASP A 228 5.66 -10.61 -18.06
CA ASP A 228 4.77 -11.18 -17.06
C ASP A 228 3.40 -10.52 -17.14
N ARG A 229 3.32 -9.19 -17.35
CA ARG A 229 2.05 -8.51 -17.59
C ARG A 229 1.28 -9.10 -18.77
N ALA A 230 1.91 -9.29 -19.93
CA ALA A 230 1.25 -9.86 -21.11
C ALA A 230 0.72 -11.27 -20.84
N LEU A 231 1.50 -12.14 -20.17
CA LEU A 231 1.06 -13.46 -19.76
C LEU A 231 -0.14 -13.40 -18.81
N LEU A 232 -0.10 -12.52 -17.82
CA LEU A 232 -1.19 -12.39 -16.85
C LEU A 232 -2.47 -11.84 -17.49
N GLU A 233 -2.34 -10.89 -18.43
CA GLU A 233 -3.48 -10.34 -19.19
C GLU A 233 -4.11 -11.39 -20.11
N GLU A 234 -3.29 -12.25 -20.74
CA GLU A 234 -3.78 -13.38 -21.53
C GLU A 234 -4.60 -14.39 -20.68
N VAL A 235 -4.12 -14.70 -19.47
CA VAL A 235 -4.71 -15.73 -18.63
C VAL A 235 -5.86 -15.21 -17.77
N PHE A 236 -5.71 -14.03 -17.15
CA PHE A 236 -6.66 -13.48 -16.18
C PHE A 236 -7.47 -12.28 -16.71
N GLY A 237 -7.14 -11.78 -17.89
CA GLY A 237 -7.79 -10.63 -18.52
C GLY A 237 -7.47 -9.30 -17.87
N ASN A 238 -7.96 -9.06 -16.66
CA ASN A 238 -7.80 -7.79 -15.96
C ASN A 238 -6.64 -7.86 -14.97
N VAL A 239 -5.57 -7.13 -15.25
CA VAL A 239 -4.37 -7.09 -14.41
C VAL A 239 -4.13 -5.70 -13.87
N GLY A 240 -3.91 -5.59 -12.57
CA GLY A 240 -3.58 -4.34 -11.90
C GLY A 240 -2.35 -4.47 -11.02
N GLU A 241 -1.92 -3.33 -10.50
CA GLU A 241 -0.81 -3.23 -9.55
C GLU A 241 -1.22 -2.38 -8.36
N ILE A 242 -0.68 -2.73 -7.20
CA ILE A 242 -0.68 -1.88 -6.02
C ILE A 242 0.75 -1.45 -5.76
N TYR A 243 0.99 -0.14 -5.83
CA TYR A 243 2.24 0.45 -5.37
C TYR A 243 2.12 0.72 -3.88
N GLN A 244 2.72 -0.15 -3.10
CA GLN A 244 2.73 -0.09 -1.65
C GLN A 244 4.14 -0.32 -1.12
N ALA A 245 4.58 0.58 -0.26
CA ALA A 245 5.81 0.47 0.50
C ALA A 245 5.51 0.37 2.00
N THR A 246 6.53 0.13 2.81
CA THR A 246 6.44 0.22 4.28
C THR A 246 5.93 1.61 4.72
N GLU A 247 6.23 2.61 3.94
CA GLU A 247 5.91 4.02 4.13
C GLU A 247 4.43 4.32 3.92
N GLY A 248 3.73 3.57 3.02
CA GLY A 248 2.31 3.81 2.79
C GLY A 248 1.72 3.11 1.56
N PHE A 249 0.42 3.32 1.35
CA PHE A 249 -0.32 2.92 0.16
C PHE A 249 -0.22 4.02 -0.89
N LEU A 250 0.77 3.92 -1.78
CA LEU A 250 1.25 5.00 -2.62
C LEU A 250 0.49 5.13 -3.94
N GLY A 251 0.04 4.02 -4.52
CA GLY A 251 -0.65 4.04 -5.81
C GLY A 251 -1.44 2.78 -6.09
N VAL A 252 -2.30 2.84 -7.11
CA VAL A 252 -3.08 1.71 -7.61
C VAL A 252 -3.44 1.91 -9.07
N THR A 253 -3.45 0.82 -9.82
CA THR A 253 -3.87 0.79 -11.22
C THR A 253 -5.36 1.09 -11.36
N CYS A 254 -5.72 1.96 -12.30
CA CYS A 254 -7.09 2.24 -12.67
C CYS A 254 -7.66 1.19 -13.65
N THR A 255 -8.90 1.36 -14.09
CA THR A 255 -9.56 0.49 -15.07
C THR A 255 -8.87 0.46 -16.44
N GLU A 256 -8.14 1.52 -16.76
CA GLU A 256 -7.38 1.67 -18.02
C GLU A 256 -5.93 1.15 -17.91
N GLY A 257 -5.62 0.33 -16.90
CA GLY A 257 -4.28 -0.24 -16.71
C GLY A 257 -3.21 0.76 -16.25
N THR A 258 -3.54 2.04 -16.01
CA THR A 258 -2.56 3.05 -15.59
C THR A 258 -2.43 3.08 -14.07
N LEU A 259 -1.20 3.00 -13.56
CA LEU A 259 -0.91 3.22 -12.16
C LEU A 259 -1.06 4.70 -11.81
N HIS A 260 -1.90 5.04 -10.85
CA HIS A 260 -2.07 6.39 -10.32
C HIS A 260 -1.62 6.49 -8.89
N LEU A 261 -0.86 7.54 -8.57
CA LEU A 261 -0.51 7.85 -7.18
C LEU A 261 -1.75 8.24 -6.37
N ASN A 262 -1.76 7.88 -5.10
CA ASN A 262 -2.86 8.18 -4.19
C ASN A 262 -2.74 9.61 -3.62
N GLU A 263 -2.63 10.60 -4.49
CA GLU A 263 -2.35 12.00 -4.17
C GLU A 263 -3.40 12.67 -3.27
N GLU A 264 -4.56 12.04 -3.06
CA GLU A 264 -5.51 12.48 -2.03
C GLU A 264 -5.06 12.17 -0.60
N PHE A 265 -4.08 11.29 -0.43
CA PHE A 265 -3.52 10.87 0.86
C PHE A 265 -2.05 11.25 1.01
N ILE A 266 -1.34 11.34 -0.10
CA ILE A 266 0.08 11.68 -0.13
C ILE A 266 0.33 12.95 -0.94
N HIS A 267 1.28 13.76 -0.49
CA HIS A 267 1.90 14.80 -1.31
C HIS A 267 3.22 14.26 -1.84
N VAL A 268 3.46 14.44 -3.13
CA VAL A 268 4.67 13.96 -3.81
C VAL A 268 5.44 15.15 -4.35
N GLU A 269 6.69 15.27 -3.95
CA GLU A 269 7.69 16.19 -4.49
C GLU A 269 8.58 15.36 -5.43
N PRO A 270 8.56 15.57 -6.75
CA PRO A 270 9.38 14.78 -7.67
C PRO A 270 10.83 15.30 -7.69
N GLU A 271 11.79 14.42 -7.47
CA GLU A 271 13.20 14.66 -7.82
C GLU A 271 13.45 14.14 -9.24
N TRP A 272 13.38 15.04 -10.20
CA TRP A 272 13.51 14.68 -11.62
C TRP A 272 14.92 14.19 -11.96
N ILE A 273 14.99 13.00 -12.58
CA ILE A 273 16.20 12.42 -13.16
C ILE A 273 16.34 12.90 -14.61
N ASP A 274 15.22 12.94 -15.32
CA ASP A 274 15.08 13.43 -16.69
C ASP A 274 13.65 13.97 -16.92
N GLU A 275 13.26 14.21 -18.16
CA GLU A 275 11.94 14.78 -18.52
C GLU A 275 10.74 13.90 -18.09
N ARG A 276 10.96 12.61 -17.83
CA ARG A 276 9.90 11.63 -17.57
C ARG A 276 10.09 10.83 -16.29
N ARG A 277 11.32 10.70 -15.79
CA ARG A 277 11.64 9.87 -14.63
C ARG A 277 11.98 10.70 -13.42
N PHE A 278 11.46 10.31 -12.29
CA PHE A 278 11.74 10.98 -11.02
C PHE A 278 11.78 10.00 -9.85
N ILE A 279 12.48 10.39 -8.80
CA ILE A 279 12.45 9.73 -7.50
C ILE A 279 11.40 10.46 -6.65
N PRO A 280 10.41 9.77 -6.08
CA PRO A 280 9.38 10.42 -5.28
C PRO A 280 9.86 10.73 -3.86
N VAL A 281 9.68 11.98 -3.44
CA VAL A 281 9.78 12.41 -2.05
C VAL A 281 8.37 12.59 -1.53
N ILE A 282 7.95 11.78 -0.56
CA ILE A 282 6.56 11.69 -0.13
C ILE A 282 6.29 12.30 1.24
N THR A 283 5.12 12.89 1.40
CA THR A 283 4.53 13.23 2.70
C THR A 283 3.15 12.58 2.79
N ASP A 284 2.98 11.61 3.70
CA ASP A 284 1.73 10.86 3.86
C ASP A 284 0.88 11.42 4.99
N PHE A 285 -0.28 12.00 4.65
CA PHE A 285 -1.22 12.60 5.61
C PHE A 285 -1.97 11.56 6.45
N THR A 286 -1.83 10.27 6.15
CA THR A 286 -2.51 9.17 6.84
C THR A 286 -1.63 8.51 7.91
N ARG A 287 -0.33 8.78 7.89
CA ARG A 287 0.65 8.26 8.84
C ARG A 287 0.69 9.14 10.10
N LEU A 288 -0.16 8.78 11.07
CA LEU A 288 -0.39 9.60 12.26
C LEU A 288 0.53 9.22 13.42
N THR A 289 0.88 7.95 13.54
CA THR A 289 1.71 7.40 14.64
C THR A 289 3.21 7.55 14.35
N GLN A 290 3.62 7.13 13.17
CA GLN A 290 4.95 7.30 12.62
C GLN A 290 4.84 8.18 11.37
N PRO A 291 4.93 9.52 11.52
CA PRO A 291 4.77 10.43 10.39
C PRO A 291 5.83 10.20 9.32
N ILE A 292 5.38 10.11 8.08
CA ILE A 292 6.21 10.08 6.89
C ILE A 292 6.13 11.47 6.27
N VAL A 293 7.24 12.22 6.32
CA VAL A 293 7.31 13.63 5.89
C VAL A 293 8.57 13.83 5.08
N ARG A 294 8.41 14.26 3.82
CA ARG A 294 9.52 14.43 2.86
C ARG A 294 10.46 13.22 2.82
N TYR A 295 9.86 12.04 2.83
CA TYR A 295 10.59 10.78 2.80
C TYR A 295 10.93 10.43 1.35
N ARG A 296 12.22 10.38 1.04
CA ARG A 296 12.74 9.99 -0.25
C ARG A 296 12.67 8.47 -0.40
N LEU A 297 11.95 8.01 -1.40
CA LEU A 297 11.89 6.58 -1.74
C LEU A 297 13.13 6.19 -2.57
N ASP A 298 13.38 4.89 -2.67
CA ASP A 298 14.45 4.34 -3.50
C ASP A 298 13.96 4.01 -4.93
N ASP A 299 12.65 4.08 -5.16
CA ASP A 299 12.02 3.76 -6.44
C ASP A 299 12.16 4.90 -7.46
N VAL A 300 12.23 4.54 -8.75
CA VAL A 300 12.13 5.48 -9.87
C VAL A 300 10.76 5.33 -10.54
N LEU A 301 10.04 6.42 -10.66
CA LEU A 301 8.73 6.46 -11.31
C LEU A 301 8.82 7.13 -12.68
N THR A 302 8.10 6.57 -13.68
CA THR A 302 8.04 7.10 -15.05
C THR A 302 6.65 7.65 -15.34
N VAL A 303 6.58 8.93 -15.70
CA VAL A 303 5.31 9.63 -16.03
C VAL A 303 4.86 9.26 -17.45
N ARG A 304 3.56 9.17 -17.67
CA ARG A 304 2.96 9.02 -19.00
C ARG A 304 3.05 10.34 -19.76
N ASP A 305 3.23 10.24 -21.09
CA ASP A 305 3.25 11.41 -21.99
C ASP A 305 1.84 11.98 -22.21
N THR A 306 0.82 11.15 -22.06
CA THR A 306 -0.57 11.54 -22.31
C THR A 306 -1.43 11.33 -21.08
N PRO A 307 -2.47 12.16 -20.86
CA PRO A 307 -3.43 11.95 -19.80
C PRO A 307 -4.08 10.56 -19.89
N CYS A 308 -4.34 9.95 -18.73
CA CYS A 308 -5.00 8.66 -18.69
C CYS A 308 -6.49 8.80 -19.11
N PRO A 309 -7.00 7.92 -19.99
CA PRO A 309 -8.42 7.93 -20.39
C PRO A 309 -9.42 7.81 -19.26
N CYS A 310 -9.01 7.28 -18.09
CA CYS A 310 -9.87 7.17 -16.92
C CYS A 310 -10.34 8.52 -16.35
N GLY A 311 -9.83 9.65 -16.85
CA GLY A 311 -10.20 11.00 -16.45
C GLY A 311 -9.74 11.41 -15.05
N ARG A 312 -8.87 10.65 -14.41
CA ARG A 312 -8.31 11.03 -13.10
C ARG A 312 -7.25 12.11 -13.28
N THR A 313 -7.37 13.18 -12.50
CA THR A 313 -6.43 14.32 -12.48
C THR A 313 -5.10 14.02 -11.78
N ARG A 314 -4.95 12.82 -11.28
CA ARG A 314 -3.74 12.34 -10.60
C ARG A 314 -2.64 12.00 -11.59
N SER A 315 -1.39 12.12 -11.15
CA SER A 315 -0.25 11.70 -11.96
C SER A 315 -0.41 10.24 -12.38
N GLY A 316 -0.50 10.01 -13.68
CA GLY A 316 -0.49 8.67 -14.27
C GLY A 316 0.97 8.24 -14.49
N LEU A 317 1.30 7.02 -14.09
CA LEU A 317 2.61 6.41 -14.22
C LEU A 317 2.57 5.27 -15.23
N ILE A 318 3.67 5.04 -15.93
CA ILE A 318 3.83 3.87 -16.82
C ILE A 318 4.32 2.69 -16.00
N SER A 319 5.34 2.91 -15.15
CA SER A 319 5.97 1.87 -14.34
C SER A 319 6.63 2.46 -13.10
N SER A 320 6.89 1.61 -12.13
CA SER A 320 7.87 1.83 -11.07
C SER A 320 9.05 0.86 -11.30
N SER A 321 10.27 1.32 -11.06
CA SER A 321 11.48 0.49 -11.02
C SER A 321 12.25 0.78 -9.74
N SER A 322 12.76 -0.23 -9.09
CA SER A 322 13.60 -0.16 -7.89
C SER A 322 15.07 -0.35 -8.24
#